data_0e528e90217133875cb2acc9676e35c5
#
_entry.id   0e528e90217133875cb2acc9676e35c5
#
_cell.length_a   1.000
_cell.length_b   1.000
_cell.length_c   1.000
_cell.angle_alpha   90.00
_cell.angle_beta   90.00
_cell.angle_gamma   90.00
#
_symmetry.space_group_name_H-M   'P 1'
#
loop_
_entity.id
_entity.type
_entity.pdbx_description
1 polymer ?
#
loop_
_entity_poly.entity_id
_entity_poly.type
_entity_poly.pdbx_seq_one_letter_code
_entity_poly.pdbx_strand_id
1 'polypeptide(L)'
;MYSIILLVTLSFLLSPMEGYGQNQSEVSGLIIPRDNEGMYVRNEAGQFEVNWTTKTKVALVANTRLFRNWKADRLEYGIHSSKEVVTFPIPKGPITGIKISRGGKQLENTLREARDEKWFSEHGLKLYFNQKPQREQLATEDDPRFIGQWNPQDKPRTLSINGEKYEISLKKGGQTKALLYNFLTVKDCKPFINRTTVIGQLKGDVVIADEIHVQPIGDQVALDDPKLPRYLFIGDSISGNYDKGLRAALAGKFNLHHPPTNCGPAGNGAKNIHHWLGAYEQPRRHWDVISFNFGHWNAGSDKASYQRDLEIVIAALKKTKAKLIWVTTCPVPNGFEPSGPLDANGKAPRRTSGVMQKYLNPWAAEVMARHPEISICDQWQFVKDNQGGLFTDWWAGKNVHFGGETADALGKFLGEHLERMIKQ
;
A
#
# COMPACT_ATOMS: atom_id res chain seq x y z
N MET A 1 -11.36 -25.14 40.17
CA MET A 1 -11.61 -24.85 38.73
C MET A 1 -12.01 -23.40 38.60
N TYR A 2 -11.07 -22.52 38.39
CA TYR A 2 -11.33 -21.10 38.11
C TYR A 2 -10.85 -20.83 36.69
N SER A 3 -11.81 -20.59 35.80
CA SER A 3 -11.53 -20.15 34.43
C SER A 3 -11.14 -18.67 34.47
N ILE A 4 -9.89 -18.39 34.19
CA ILE A 4 -9.42 -17.03 33.99
C ILE A 4 -9.77 -16.66 32.53
N ILE A 5 -10.78 -15.81 32.38
CA ILE A 5 -11.10 -15.16 31.13
C ILE A 5 -10.06 -14.03 30.97
N LEU A 6 -9.10 -14.23 30.07
CA LEU A 6 -8.12 -13.22 29.68
C LEU A 6 -8.82 -12.21 28.78
N LEU A 7 -9.25 -11.09 29.36
CA LEU A 7 -9.74 -9.93 28.59
C LEU A 7 -8.53 -9.27 27.92
N VAL A 8 -8.28 -9.59 26.67
CA VAL A 8 -7.33 -8.84 25.83
C VAL A 8 -8.00 -7.52 25.47
N THR A 9 -7.72 -6.50 26.26
CA THR A 9 -8.02 -5.11 25.87
C THR A 9 -7.11 -4.72 24.71
N LEU A 10 -7.63 -4.83 23.49
CA LEU A 10 -7.00 -4.29 22.30
C LEU A 10 -7.07 -2.76 22.40
N SER A 11 -5.98 -2.14 22.82
CA SER A 11 -5.83 -0.69 22.79
C SER A 11 -5.76 -0.25 21.35
N PHE A 12 -6.87 0.23 20.82
CA PHE A 12 -6.92 0.92 19.54
C PHE A 12 -6.04 2.18 19.65
N LEU A 13 -4.93 2.20 18.97
CA LEU A 13 -4.22 3.43 18.64
C LEU A 13 -5.03 4.17 17.56
N LEU A 14 -6.15 4.75 17.98
CA LEU A 14 -6.78 5.84 17.27
C LEU A 14 -5.82 7.04 17.44
N SER A 15 -5.03 7.32 16.43
CA SER A 15 -4.37 8.63 16.35
C SER A 15 -5.47 9.64 16.06
N PRO A 16 -5.81 10.55 16.97
CA PRO A 16 -6.77 11.60 16.68
C PRO A 16 -6.20 12.45 15.54
N MET A 17 -6.91 12.52 14.44
CA MET A 17 -6.68 13.58 13.45
C MET A 17 -7.21 14.86 14.08
N GLU A 18 -6.31 15.67 14.60
CA GLU A 18 -6.62 17.03 15.04
C GLU A 18 -7.17 17.82 13.86
N GLY A 19 -8.38 18.36 14.00
CA GLY A 19 -9.07 19.16 12.99
C GLY A 19 -10.46 18.68 12.59
N TYR A 20 -10.91 17.53 13.11
CA TYR A 20 -12.31 17.09 13.05
C TYR A 20 -12.88 17.11 14.47
N GLY A 21 -14.16 17.53 14.64
CA GLY A 21 -14.82 17.64 15.94
C GLY A 21 -14.61 16.40 16.82
N GLN A 22 -14.61 16.55 18.12
CA GLN A 22 -14.15 15.62 19.17
C GLN A 22 -14.67 14.16 19.16
N ASN A 23 -15.48 13.74 18.14
CA ASN A 23 -16.08 12.40 18.05
C ASN A 23 -16.00 11.77 16.65
N GLN A 24 -15.09 12.23 15.78
CA GLN A 24 -14.96 11.62 14.45
C GLN A 24 -13.97 10.45 14.46
N SER A 25 -14.37 9.35 13.84
CA SER A 25 -13.57 8.14 13.64
C SER A 25 -13.20 7.98 12.17
N GLU A 26 -12.05 7.34 11.91
CA GLU A 26 -11.59 6.99 10.57
C GLU A 26 -11.61 5.47 10.40
N VAL A 27 -12.32 4.97 9.40
CA VAL A 27 -12.35 3.55 9.02
C VAL A 27 -11.82 3.41 7.60
N SER A 28 -10.66 2.82 7.46
CA SER A 28 -10.04 2.56 6.15
C SER A 28 -10.15 1.08 5.79
N GLY A 29 -10.45 0.79 4.52
CA GLY A 29 -10.55 -0.60 4.08
C GLY A 29 -10.90 -0.75 2.60
N LEU A 30 -11.22 -1.99 2.24
CA LEU A 30 -11.74 -2.34 0.93
C LEU A 30 -13.26 -2.21 0.94
N ILE A 31 -13.82 -1.66 -0.13
CA ILE A 31 -15.27 -1.60 -0.32
C ILE A 31 -15.77 -2.99 -0.70
N ILE A 32 -16.71 -3.51 0.10
CA ILE A 32 -17.44 -4.77 -0.14
C ILE A 32 -18.91 -4.44 -0.41
N PRO A 33 -19.59 -5.13 -1.35
CA PRO A 33 -21.00 -4.89 -1.59
C PRO A 33 -21.83 -5.26 -0.35
N ARG A 34 -22.86 -4.49 -0.14
CA ARG A 34 -23.97 -4.78 0.78
C ARG A 34 -25.25 -4.90 -0.03
N ASP A 35 -26.19 -5.66 0.45
CA ASP A 35 -27.52 -5.71 -0.14
C ASP A 35 -28.15 -4.30 -0.26
N ASN A 36 -28.97 -4.10 -1.30
CA ASN A 36 -29.65 -2.83 -1.56
C ASN A 36 -28.75 -1.62 -1.86
N GLU A 37 -27.72 -1.81 -2.69
CA GLU A 37 -26.78 -0.76 -3.10
C GLU A 37 -25.94 -0.15 -1.96
N GLY A 38 -25.94 -0.76 -0.78
CA GLY A 38 -25.11 -0.35 0.35
C GLY A 38 -23.65 -0.77 0.19
N MET A 39 -22.81 -0.32 1.11
CA MET A 39 -21.42 -0.77 1.16
C MET A 39 -20.99 -1.12 2.58
N TYR A 40 -20.03 -2.05 2.66
CA TYR A 40 -19.20 -2.27 3.82
C TYR A 40 -17.77 -1.81 3.53
N VAL A 41 -17.08 -1.39 4.58
CA VAL A 41 -15.62 -1.25 4.56
C VAL A 41 -15.02 -2.37 5.40
N ARG A 42 -14.15 -3.18 4.79
CA ARG A 42 -13.48 -4.30 5.47
C ARG A 42 -11.99 -4.02 5.65
N ASN A 43 -11.51 -4.24 6.87
CA ASN A 43 -10.10 -4.19 7.25
C ASN A 43 -9.76 -5.30 8.25
N GLU A 44 -8.60 -5.20 8.90
CA GLU A 44 -8.14 -6.16 9.92
C GLU A 44 -9.05 -6.24 11.17
N ALA A 45 -9.71 -5.14 11.51
CA ALA A 45 -10.61 -5.09 12.67
C ALA A 45 -11.97 -5.72 12.40
N GLY A 46 -12.34 -5.90 11.12
CA GLY A 46 -13.62 -6.47 10.74
C GLY A 46 -14.27 -5.81 9.54
N GLN A 47 -15.58 -5.90 9.50
CA GLN A 47 -16.41 -5.34 8.45
C GLN A 47 -17.35 -4.30 9.04
N PHE A 48 -17.30 -3.09 8.53
CA PHE A 48 -18.05 -1.93 9.00
C PHE A 48 -19.10 -1.56 7.96
N GLU A 49 -20.34 -1.44 8.41
CA GLU A 49 -21.42 -0.91 7.59
C GLU A 49 -21.24 0.60 7.40
N VAL A 50 -21.33 1.08 6.16
CA VAL A 50 -21.25 2.51 5.86
C VAL A 50 -22.63 3.06 5.56
N ASN A 51 -23.09 3.98 6.39
CA ASN A 51 -24.29 4.75 6.16
C ASN A 51 -23.91 6.18 5.76
N TRP A 52 -24.61 6.75 4.80
CA TRP A 52 -24.37 8.11 4.30
C TRP A 52 -25.65 8.91 4.15
N THR A 53 -25.50 10.20 4.02
CA THR A 53 -26.58 11.16 3.78
C THR A 53 -26.31 11.98 2.52
N THR A 54 -27.24 12.81 2.13
CA THR A 54 -27.04 13.75 1.02
C THR A 54 -25.95 14.79 1.30
N LYS A 55 -25.52 14.95 2.55
CA LYS A 55 -24.45 15.86 2.97
C LYS A 55 -23.07 15.18 2.96
N THR A 56 -23.01 13.86 2.83
CA THR A 56 -21.75 13.12 2.80
C THR A 56 -20.92 13.54 1.60
N LYS A 57 -19.69 13.98 1.84
CA LYS A 57 -18.77 14.40 0.79
C LYS A 57 -17.96 13.21 0.30
N VAL A 58 -17.81 13.08 -1.01
CA VAL A 58 -16.96 12.06 -1.62
C VAL A 58 -15.76 12.74 -2.26
N ALA A 59 -14.56 12.25 -1.97
CA ALA A 59 -13.33 12.75 -2.55
C ALA A 59 -12.56 11.63 -3.27
N LEU A 60 -12.09 11.92 -4.47
CA LEU A 60 -11.12 11.07 -5.15
C LEU A 60 -9.73 11.32 -4.56
N VAL A 61 -9.09 10.27 -4.05
CA VAL A 61 -7.70 10.35 -3.57
C VAL A 61 -6.76 10.32 -4.77
N ALA A 62 -6.15 11.46 -5.05
CA ALA A 62 -5.20 11.63 -6.13
C ALA A 62 -3.77 11.71 -5.57
N ASN A 63 -2.85 11.01 -6.22
CA ASN A 63 -1.42 11.13 -5.95
C ASN A 63 -0.73 11.95 -7.06
N THR A 64 0.57 12.21 -6.89
CA THR A 64 1.35 12.98 -7.88
C THR A 64 1.37 12.34 -9.28
N ARG A 65 1.19 11.01 -9.40
CA ARG A 65 1.09 10.33 -10.71
C ARG A 65 -0.21 10.69 -11.42
N LEU A 66 -1.31 10.74 -10.68
CA LEU A 66 -2.60 11.11 -11.22
C LEU A 66 -2.56 12.51 -11.83
N PHE A 67 -1.96 13.46 -11.13
CA PHE A 67 -1.82 14.83 -11.63
C PHE A 67 -0.97 14.95 -12.89
N ARG A 68 -0.05 14.05 -13.15
CA ARG A 68 0.76 14.05 -14.38
C ARG A 68 0.01 13.55 -15.59
N ASN A 69 -0.92 12.62 -15.37
CA ASN A 69 -1.72 12.00 -16.42
C ASN A 69 -3.05 12.73 -16.61
N TRP A 70 -3.15 13.96 -16.16
CA TRP A 70 -4.30 14.81 -16.37
C TRP A 70 -4.38 15.26 -17.81
N LYS A 71 -5.39 14.82 -18.53
CA LYS A 71 -5.70 15.24 -19.90
C LYS A 71 -6.82 16.27 -19.90
N ALA A 72 -7.07 16.92 -21.04
CA ALA A 72 -8.07 17.98 -21.12
C ALA A 72 -9.50 17.51 -20.75
N ASP A 73 -9.82 16.26 -21.03
CA ASP A 73 -11.17 15.68 -20.91
C ASP A 73 -11.28 14.60 -19.83
N ARG A 74 -10.16 14.11 -19.35
CA ARG A 74 -10.12 12.97 -18.43
C ARG A 74 -8.89 12.94 -17.56
N LEU A 75 -9.05 12.26 -16.45
CA LEU A 75 -7.99 11.89 -15.54
C LEU A 75 -7.70 10.39 -15.71
N GLU A 76 -6.47 10.03 -16.02
CA GLU A 76 -6.05 8.65 -16.19
C GLU A 76 -5.22 8.20 -14.99
N TYR A 77 -5.64 7.10 -14.36
CA TYR A 77 -4.92 6.46 -13.27
C TYR A 77 -4.44 5.08 -13.71
N GLY A 78 -3.13 4.96 -13.95
CA GLY A 78 -2.50 3.68 -14.25
C GLY A 78 -2.32 2.85 -12.98
N ILE A 79 -2.87 1.64 -12.96
CA ILE A 79 -2.66 0.69 -11.89
C ILE A 79 -1.35 -0.05 -12.14
N HIS A 80 -0.46 0.03 -11.17
CA HIS A 80 0.97 -0.30 -11.34
C HIS A 80 1.23 -1.75 -11.78
N SER A 81 0.34 -2.68 -11.48
CA SER A 81 0.58 -4.13 -11.69
C SER A 81 -0.13 -4.71 -12.90
N SER A 82 -1.12 -4.04 -13.48
CA SER A 82 -2.01 -4.68 -14.45
C SER A 82 -2.04 -4.04 -15.84
N LYS A 83 -1.26 -3.00 -16.09
CA LYS A 83 -1.39 -2.13 -17.28
C LYS A 83 -2.80 -1.50 -17.43
N GLU A 84 -3.66 -1.73 -16.46
CA GLU A 84 -5.01 -1.18 -16.46
C GLU A 84 -4.95 0.32 -16.21
N VAL A 85 -5.72 1.07 -16.97
CA VAL A 85 -5.91 2.51 -16.79
C VAL A 85 -7.35 2.76 -16.40
N VAL A 86 -7.56 3.21 -15.18
CA VAL A 86 -8.88 3.70 -14.75
C VAL A 86 -9.01 5.15 -15.20
N THR A 87 -10.08 5.43 -15.93
CA THR A 87 -10.34 6.76 -16.49
C THR A 87 -11.51 7.40 -15.74
N PHE A 88 -11.30 8.64 -15.31
CA PHE A 88 -12.33 9.48 -14.71
C PHE A 88 -12.59 10.66 -15.64
N PRO A 89 -13.81 10.85 -16.12
CA PRO A 89 -14.15 12.04 -16.88
C PRO A 89 -14.01 13.28 -16.00
N ILE A 90 -13.48 14.36 -16.55
CA ILE A 90 -13.44 15.64 -15.82
C ILE A 90 -14.85 16.21 -15.76
N PRO A 91 -15.33 16.62 -14.57
CA PRO A 91 -16.61 17.28 -14.44
C PRO A 91 -16.72 18.53 -15.32
N LYS A 92 -17.89 18.79 -15.86
CA LYS A 92 -18.14 20.00 -16.71
C LYS A 92 -18.10 21.32 -15.92
N GLY A 93 -18.03 21.25 -14.61
CA GLY A 93 -17.95 22.43 -13.73
C GLY A 93 -16.62 22.52 -12.99
N PRO A 94 -16.37 23.60 -12.26
CA PRO A 94 -15.20 23.73 -11.44
C PRO A 94 -15.19 22.63 -10.38
N ILE A 95 -14.04 21.98 -10.20
CA ILE A 95 -13.83 21.03 -9.11
C ILE A 95 -13.71 21.86 -7.84
N THR A 96 -14.67 21.72 -6.94
CA THR A 96 -14.65 22.42 -5.67
C THR A 96 -13.94 21.58 -4.62
N GLY A 97 -12.97 22.18 -3.96
CA GLY A 97 -12.26 21.59 -2.84
C GLY A 97 -11.13 20.64 -3.25
N ILE A 98 -9.92 21.16 -3.31
CA ILE A 98 -8.71 20.35 -3.24
C ILE A 98 -8.20 20.43 -1.82
N LYS A 99 -8.17 19.27 -1.16
CA LYS A 99 -7.42 19.10 0.08
C LYS A 99 -6.08 18.49 -0.27
N ILE A 100 -4.98 19.19 -0.03
CA ILE A 100 -3.65 18.66 -0.20
C ILE A 100 -3.18 18.19 1.17
N SER A 101 -3.07 16.86 1.33
CA SER A 101 -2.60 16.26 2.57
C SER A 101 -1.32 15.47 2.33
N ARG A 102 -0.45 15.42 3.30
CA ARG A 102 0.69 14.51 3.34
C ARG A 102 0.37 13.32 4.26
N GLY A 103 0.74 12.10 3.84
CA GLY A 103 0.47 10.90 4.62
C GLY A 103 1.05 10.95 6.03
N GLY A 104 0.18 10.90 7.00
CA GLY A 104 0.34 10.19 8.24
C GLY A 104 1.04 10.84 9.41
N LYS A 105 1.67 12.03 9.36
CA LYS A 105 2.13 12.70 10.59
C LYS A 105 2.20 14.22 10.41
N GLN A 106 1.51 14.91 11.31
CA GLN A 106 1.66 16.35 11.62
C GLN A 106 1.48 17.31 10.43
N LEU A 107 0.29 17.35 9.87
CA LEU A 107 -0.09 18.42 8.95
C LEU A 107 -0.04 19.81 9.60
N GLU A 108 -0.30 19.93 10.89
CA GLU A 108 -0.22 21.21 11.59
C GLU A 108 1.15 21.88 11.50
N ASN A 109 2.21 21.16 11.82
CA ASN A 109 3.56 21.68 11.67
C ASN A 109 3.90 21.91 10.21
N THR A 110 3.42 21.04 9.33
CA THR A 110 3.71 21.08 7.91
C THR A 110 3.14 22.30 7.21
N LEU A 111 2.00 22.83 7.61
CA LEU A 111 1.42 23.99 6.97
C LEU A 111 1.78 25.33 7.65
N ARG A 112 2.10 25.31 8.92
CA ARG A 112 2.84 26.42 9.52
C ARG A 112 4.20 26.61 8.85
N GLU A 113 4.87 25.52 8.50
CA GLU A 113 6.16 25.48 7.80
C GLU A 113 6.02 25.52 6.27
N ALA A 114 4.88 25.16 5.70
CA ALA A 114 4.58 25.23 4.26
C ALA A 114 4.63 26.64 3.66
N ARG A 115 4.78 27.65 4.51
CA ARG A 115 5.18 28.99 4.13
C ARG A 115 6.66 29.08 3.73
N ASP A 116 7.44 28.03 4.02
CA ASP A 116 8.86 27.97 3.69
C ASP A 116 9.06 27.11 2.43
N GLU A 117 9.47 27.75 1.33
CA GLU A 117 9.86 27.07 0.09
C GLU A 117 10.89 25.96 0.31
N LYS A 118 11.75 26.13 1.30
CA LYS A 118 12.79 25.19 1.68
C LYS A 118 12.19 23.87 2.14
N TRP A 119 11.17 23.91 2.98
CA TRP A 119 10.50 22.70 3.47
C TRP A 119 9.85 21.88 2.34
N PHE A 120 9.10 22.53 1.44
CA PHE A 120 8.51 21.86 0.29
C PHE A 120 9.56 21.25 -0.66
N SER A 121 10.69 21.96 -0.82
CA SER A 121 11.80 21.48 -1.63
C SER A 121 12.47 20.24 -1.05
N GLU A 122 12.74 20.24 0.26
CA GLU A 122 13.40 19.13 0.97
C GLU A 122 12.53 17.87 1.00
N HIS A 123 11.21 18.02 1.02
CA HIS A 123 10.28 16.92 1.07
C HIS A 123 9.73 16.50 -0.32
N GLY A 124 10.34 17.00 -1.37
CA GLY A 124 9.99 16.59 -2.75
C GLY A 124 8.68 17.14 -3.28
N LEU A 125 8.09 18.11 -2.58
CA LEU A 125 6.90 18.83 -2.94
C LEU A 125 7.27 20.27 -3.29
N LYS A 126 7.02 20.67 -4.54
CA LYS A 126 6.90 22.08 -4.89
C LYS A 126 5.44 22.35 -5.21
N LEU A 127 4.73 22.92 -4.26
CA LEU A 127 3.56 23.73 -4.53
C LEU A 127 4.07 25.14 -4.81
N TYR A 128 4.08 25.52 -6.08
CA TYR A 128 4.33 26.89 -6.44
C TYR A 128 2.99 27.61 -6.42
N PHE A 129 2.89 28.55 -5.52
CA PHE A 129 1.92 29.61 -5.64
C PHE A 129 2.66 30.81 -6.21
N ASN A 130 2.11 31.46 -7.21
CA ASN A 130 2.64 32.73 -7.73
C ASN A 130 2.68 33.80 -6.62
N GLN A 131 1.74 33.70 -5.70
CA GLN A 131 1.72 34.39 -4.41
C GLN A 131 1.41 33.35 -3.34
N LYS A 132 2.13 33.37 -2.22
CA LYS A 132 1.83 32.48 -1.11
C LYS A 132 0.46 32.85 -0.53
N PRO A 133 -0.51 31.89 -0.41
CA PRO A 133 -1.76 32.16 0.25
C PRO A 133 -1.50 32.67 1.68
N GLN A 134 -2.26 33.70 2.06
CA GLN A 134 -2.21 34.19 3.42
C GLN A 134 -2.83 33.16 4.38
N ARG A 135 -2.49 33.25 5.68
CA ARG A 135 -3.00 32.33 6.69
C ARG A 135 -4.54 32.32 6.74
N GLU A 136 -5.13 33.48 6.53
CA GLU A 136 -6.59 33.69 6.52
C GLU A 136 -7.30 32.97 5.36
N GLN A 137 -6.55 32.53 4.34
CA GLN A 137 -7.05 31.80 3.19
C GLN A 137 -7.06 30.27 3.42
N LEU A 138 -6.54 29.80 4.55
CA LEU A 138 -6.67 28.41 4.98
C LEU A 138 -8.10 28.17 5.45
N ALA A 139 -8.59 26.93 5.30
CA ALA A 139 -9.98 26.58 5.61
C ALA A 139 -10.35 26.86 7.08
N THR A 140 -9.48 26.49 8.01
CA THR A 140 -9.55 26.80 9.44
C THR A 140 -8.14 26.71 10.05
N GLU A 141 -7.94 27.21 11.28
CA GLU A 141 -6.68 26.96 12.00
C GLU A 141 -6.47 25.49 12.30
N ASP A 142 -7.54 24.74 12.53
CA ASP A 142 -7.54 23.32 12.86
C ASP A 142 -7.55 22.41 11.62
N ASP A 143 -7.81 22.97 10.42
CA ASP A 143 -7.78 22.25 9.16
C ASP A 143 -6.66 22.81 8.25
N PRO A 144 -5.45 22.29 8.38
CA PRO A 144 -4.28 22.82 7.71
C PRO A 144 -4.23 22.52 6.22
N ARG A 145 -5.36 22.48 5.54
CA ARG A 145 -5.50 22.14 4.13
C ARG A 145 -5.88 23.36 3.30
N PHE A 146 -5.23 23.52 2.13
CA PHE A 146 -5.71 24.49 1.16
C PHE A 146 -6.96 23.96 0.50
N ILE A 147 -8.09 24.64 0.70
CA ILE A 147 -9.38 24.34 0.05
C ILE A 147 -9.66 25.43 -0.95
N GLY A 148 -9.87 25.03 -2.19
CA GLY A 148 -10.16 25.98 -3.24
C GLY A 148 -10.83 25.34 -4.45
N GLN A 149 -11.06 26.13 -5.50
CA GLN A 149 -11.54 25.65 -6.78
C GLN A 149 -10.38 25.35 -7.70
N TRP A 150 -10.32 24.14 -8.22
CA TRP A 150 -9.33 23.73 -9.20
C TRP A 150 -9.87 23.92 -10.61
N ASN A 151 -9.10 24.61 -11.42
CA ASN A 151 -9.41 24.75 -12.84
C ASN A 151 -8.41 23.93 -13.68
N PRO A 152 -8.76 22.70 -14.05
CA PRO A 152 -7.87 21.81 -14.78
C PRO A 152 -7.58 22.27 -16.20
N GLN A 153 -8.45 23.13 -16.74
CA GLN A 153 -8.32 23.71 -18.08
C GLN A 153 -7.33 24.88 -18.15
N ASP A 154 -7.01 25.49 -17.01
CA ASP A 154 -6.06 26.58 -16.94
C ASP A 154 -4.65 26.13 -17.31
N LYS A 155 -3.93 26.94 -18.05
CA LYS A 155 -2.51 26.75 -18.38
C LYS A 155 -1.74 28.02 -18.03
N PRO A 156 -0.94 28.01 -16.96
CA PRO A 156 -0.68 26.93 -16.02
C PRO A 156 -1.91 26.55 -15.18
N ARG A 157 -1.88 25.38 -14.52
CA ARG A 157 -2.98 24.91 -13.66
C ARG A 157 -3.12 25.82 -12.45
N THR A 158 -4.34 26.20 -12.12
CA THR A 158 -4.59 27.12 -11.01
C THR A 158 -5.54 26.53 -9.97
N LEU A 159 -5.37 26.99 -8.74
CA LEU A 159 -6.29 26.81 -7.62
C LEU A 159 -6.82 28.19 -7.24
N SER A 160 -8.13 28.38 -7.24
CA SER A 160 -8.75 29.59 -6.71
C SER A 160 -9.08 29.38 -5.24
N ILE A 161 -8.54 30.24 -4.38
CA ILE A 161 -8.83 30.28 -2.94
C ILE A 161 -9.39 31.66 -2.64
N ASN A 162 -10.63 31.72 -2.12
CA ASN A 162 -11.32 32.97 -1.83
C ASN A 162 -11.33 33.97 -3.00
N GLY A 163 -11.47 33.45 -4.23
CA GLY A 163 -11.52 34.26 -5.45
C GLY A 163 -10.17 34.61 -6.06
N GLU A 164 -9.07 34.43 -5.35
CA GLU A 164 -7.72 34.62 -5.89
C GLU A 164 -7.18 33.36 -6.56
N LYS A 165 -6.48 33.50 -7.70
CA LYS A 165 -5.92 32.40 -8.45
C LYS A 165 -4.44 32.21 -8.13
N TYR A 166 -4.07 30.97 -7.78
CA TYR A 166 -2.71 30.55 -7.51
C TYR A 166 -2.27 29.49 -8.51
N GLU A 167 -1.12 29.66 -9.13
CA GLU A 167 -0.54 28.61 -9.97
C GLU A 167 -0.03 27.46 -9.13
N ILE A 168 -0.37 26.21 -9.53
CA ILE A 168 0.06 25.00 -8.85
C ILE A 168 0.96 24.16 -9.74
N SER A 169 2.15 23.86 -9.25
CA SER A 169 3.05 22.89 -9.82
C SER A 169 3.37 21.79 -8.80
N LEU A 170 3.28 20.53 -9.21
CA LEU A 170 3.62 19.38 -8.36
C LEU A 170 4.93 18.77 -8.81
N LYS A 171 5.92 18.74 -7.94
CA LYS A 171 7.22 18.14 -8.22
C LYS A 171 7.14 16.62 -8.33
N LYS A 172 7.94 16.05 -9.24
CA LYS A 172 8.07 14.60 -9.43
C LYS A 172 8.64 13.93 -8.17
N GLY A 173 7.99 12.87 -7.66
CA GLY A 173 8.49 12.05 -6.56
C GLY A 173 7.94 12.37 -5.17
N GLY A 174 7.08 13.35 -5.01
CA GLY A 174 6.44 13.66 -3.72
C GLY A 174 5.36 12.66 -3.33
N GLN A 175 5.23 12.37 -2.02
CA GLN A 175 4.20 11.49 -1.46
C GLN A 175 2.89 12.25 -1.14
N THR A 176 2.59 13.30 -1.86
CA THR A 176 1.40 14.11 -1.60
C THR A 176 0.15 13.42 -2.08
N LYS A 177 -0.86 13.40 -1.23
CA LYS A 177 -2.22 13.05 -1.60
C LYS A 177 -3.05 14.32 -1.73
N ALA A 178 -3.78 14.44 -2.82
CA ALA A 178 -4.82 15.44 -2.96
C ALA A 178 -6.17 14.77 -2.88
N LEU A 179 -7.12 15.43 -2.23
CA LEU A 179 -8.51 15.02 -2.19
C LEU A 179 -9.28 15.91 -3.16
N LEU A 180 -9.84 15.30 -4.20
CA LEU A 180 -10.61 15.99 -5.22
C LEU A 180 -12.10 15.79 -4.92
N TYR A 181 -12.75 16.83 -4.42
CA TYR A 181 -14.18 16.82 -4.15
C TYR A 181 -15.00 17.14 -5.41
N ASN A 182 -16.27 16.76 -5.40
CA ASN A 182 -17.20 16.89 -6.54
C ASN A 182 -16.76 16.16 -7.83
N PHE A 183 -15.81 15.27 -7.71
CA PHE A 183 -15.33 14.42 -8.79
C PHE A 183 -16.11 13.10 -8.84
N LEU A 184 -16.48 12.60 -7.68
CA LEU A 184 -17.18 11.35 -7.47
C LEU A 184 -18.41 11.58 -6.58
N THR A 185 -19.37 10.71 -6.73
CA THR A 185 -20.51 10.54 -5.82
C THR A 185 -20.37 9.21 -5.08
N VAL A 186 -21.25 8.95 -4.10
CA VAL A 186 -21.27 7.63 -3.43
C VAL A 186 -21.51 6.49 -4.42
N LYS A 187 -22.25 6.71 -5.50
CA LYS A 187 -22.48 5.70 -6.57
C LYS A 187 -21.21 5.29 -7.32
N ASP A 188 -20.17 6.12 -7.26
CA ASP A 188 -18.87 5.84 -7.86
C ASP A 188 -17.95 5.03 -6.94
N CYS A 189 -18.37 4.80 -5.69
CA CYS A 189 -17.68 3.95 -4.72
C CYS A 189 -17.92 2.47 -5.07
N LYS A 190 -17.19 1.95 -6.05
CA LYS A 190 -17.42 0.61 -6.58
C LYS A 190 -16.78 -0.48 -5.71
N PRO A 191 -17.52 -1.53 -5.36
CA PRO A 191 -16.98 -2.69 -4.67
C PRO A 191 -15.79 -3.30 -5.42
N PHE A 192 -14.82 -3.82 -4.67
CA PHE A 192 -13.62 -4.55 -5.10
C PHE A 192 -12.57 -3.74 -5.85
N ILE A 193 -12.96 -2.66 -6.52
CA ILE A 193 -12.05 -1.85 -7.34
C ILE A 193 -11.60 -0.56 -6.64
N ASN A 194 -12.19 -0.23 -5.51
CA ASN A 194 -11.85 0.95 -4.74
C ASN A 194 -11.44 0.60 -3.31
N ARG A 195 -10.34 1.18 -2.88
CA ARG A 195 -9.98 1.33 -1.48
C ARG A 195 -10.58 2.63 -0.96
N THR A 196 -11.07 2.64 0.26
CA THR A 196 -11.68 3.83 0.85
C THR A 196 -11.19 4.11 2.26
N THR A 197 -11.32 5.36 2.65
CA THR A 197 -11.29 5.82 4.03
C THR A 197 -12.58 6.55 4.28
N VAL A 198 -13.34 6.09 5.26
CA VAL A 198 -14.59 6.72 5.70
C VAL A 198 -14.30 7.49 6.98
N ILE A 199 -14.65 8.76 7.00
CA ILE A 199 -14.54 9.64 8.15
C ILE A 199 -15.95 9.98 8.61
N GLY A 200 -16.23 9.77 9.89
CA GLY A 200 -17.55 10.01 10.43
C GLY A 200 -17.73 9.48 11.86
N GLN A 201 -18.96 9.29 12.27
CA GLN A 201 -19.29 8.78 13.59
C GLN A 201 -19.36 7.25 13.58
N LEU A 202 -18.50 6.59 14.36
CA LEU A 202 -18.52 5.13 14.53
C LEU A 202 -19.42 4.76 15.72
N LYS A 203 -20.39 3.88 15.49
CA LYS A 203 -21.29 3.29 16.50
C LYS A 203 -21.30 1.77 16.34
N GLY A 204 -20.54 1.08 17.17
CA GLY A 204 -20.31 -0.36 17.00
C GLY A 204 -19.58 -0.64 15.68
N ASP A 205 -20.20 -1.41 14.80
CA ASP A 205 -19.73 -1.75 13.47
C ASP A 205 -20.36 -0.91 12.34
N VAL A 206 -21.08 0.17 12.70
CA VAL A 206 -21.71 1.10 11.77
C VAL A 206 -20.99 2.43 11.78
N VAL A 207 -20.54 2.92 10.62
CA VAL A 207 -20.00 4.26 10.46
C VAL A 207 -20.96 5.14 9.67
N ILE A 208 -21.37 6.26 10.29
CA ILE A 208 -22.15 7.30 9.62
C ILE A 208 -21.16 8.28 8.98
N ALA A 209 -21.09 8.24 7.66
CA ALA A 209 -20.05 8.93 6.91
C ALA A 209 -20.33 10.43 6.76
N ASP A 210 -19.39 11.25 7.17
CA ASP A 210 -19.31 12.68 6.81
C ASP A 210 -18.52 12.85 5.51
N GLU A 211 -17.41 12.10 5.38
CA GLU A 211 -16.58 12.06 4.16
C GLU A 211 -16.22 10.62 3.79
N ILE A 212 -16.15 10.35 2.48
CA ILE A 212 -15.68 9.09 1.90
C ILE A 212 -14.55 9.40 0.93
N HIS A 213 -13.34 8.97 1.25
CA HIS A 213 -12.17 9.14 0.40
C HIS A 213 -11.93 7.87 -0.41
N VAL A 214 -12.04 7.95 -1.72
CA VAL A 214 -11.97 6.81 -2.63
C VAL A 214 -10.65 6.80 -3.38
N GLN A 215 -9.94 5.68 -3.32
CA GLN A 215 -8.74 5.44 -4.12
C GLN A 215 -8.99 4.25 -5.04
N PRO A 216 -8.95 4.42 -6.37
CA PRO A 216 -9.05 3.32 -7.31
C PRO A 216 -7.87 2.37 -7.18
N ILE A 217 -8.14 1.08 -7.13
CA ILE A 217 -7.11 0.03 -7.13
C ILE A 217 -7.24 -0.93 -8.33
N GLY A 218 -8.31 -0.80 -9.11
CA GLY A 218 -8.62 -1.61 -10.28
C GLY A 218 -9.19 -2.99 -9.96
N ASP A 219 -9.91 -3.54 -10.91
CA ASP A 219 -10.40 -4.91 -10.85
C ASP A 219 -9.46 -5.86 -11.59
N GLN A 220 -8.54 -6.47 -10.86
CA GLN A 220 -7.56 -7.40 -11.43
C GLN A 220 -8.22 -8.65 -12.02
N VAL A 221 -9.41 -9.05 -11.56
CA VAL A 221 -10.12 -10.24 -12.05
C VAL A 221 -10.62 -10.08 -13.48
N ALA A 222 -10.88 -8.85 -13.92
CA ALA A 222 -11.36 -8.59 -15.27
C ALA A 222 -10.37 -9.02 -16.38
N LEU A 223 -9.08 -9.14 -16.02
CA LEU A 223 -8.00 -9.53 -16.91
C LEU A 223 -7.59 -10.99 -16.78
N ASP A 224 -8.18 -11.74 -15.84
CA ASP A 224 -7.84 -13.14 -15.58
C ASP A 224 -8.45 -14.07 -16.62
N ASP A 225 -7.68 -15.05 -17.08
CA ASP A 225 -8.21 -16.20 -17.77
C ASP A 225 -8.95 -17.08 -16.74
N PRO A 226 -10.26 -17.29 -16.89
CA PRO A 226 -11.04 -18.04 -15.91
C PRO A 226 -10.66 -19.52 -15.79
N LYS A 227 -9.85 -20.04 -16.71
CA LYS A 227 -9.35 -21.43 -16.72
C LYS A 227 -8.07 -21.60 -15.93
N LEU A 228 -7.38 -20.50 -15.59
CA LEU A 228 -6.10 -20.54 -14.91
C LEU A 228 -6.25 -20.22 -13.42
N PRO A 229 -5.51 -20.91 -12.56
CA PRO A 229 -5.45 -20.59 -11.13
C PRO A 229 -4.86 -19.20 -10.90
N ARG A 230 -5.23 -18.59 -9.77
CA ARG A 230 -4.80 -17.26 -9.37
C ARG A 230 -3.66 -17.33 -8.37
N TYR A 231 -2.58 -16.64 -8.69
CA TYR A 231 -1.39 -16.57 -7.85
C TYR A 231 -1.08 -15.12 -7.47
N LEU A 232 -1.02 -14.86 -6.16
CA LEU A 232 -0.60 -13.58 -5.59
C LEU A 232 0.81 -13.71 -5.03
N PHE A 233 1.74 -12.88 -5.48
CA PHE A 233 3.07 -12.78 -4.87
C PHE A 233 3.22 -11.42 -4.17
N ILE A 234 3.44 -11.48 -2.84
CA ILE A 234 3.53 -10.34 -1.94
C ILE A 234 4.99 -10.12 -1.59
N GLY A 235 5.53 -8.95 -1.88
CA GLY A 235 6.90 -8.65 -1.53
C GLY A 235 7.27 -7.19 -1.79
N ASP A 236 8.52 -6.88 -1.55
CA ASP A 236 9.07 -5.53 -1.74
C ASP A 236 9.56 -5.30 -3.18
N SER A 237 10.48 -4.36 -3.36
CA SER A 237 11.05 -4.05 -4.67
C SER A 237 11.82 -5.22 -5.31
N ILE A 238 12.29 -6.20 -4.53
CA ILE A 238 12.94 -7.39 -5.08
C ILE A 238 11.91 -8.27 -5.79
N SER A 239 10.70 -8.41 -5.25
CA SER A 239 9.62 -9.13 -5.94
C SER A 239 9.23 -8.43 -7.26
N GLY A 240 9.19 -7.11 -7.27
CA GLY A 240 9.01 -6.34 -8.49
C GLY A 240 10.17 -6.48 -9.48
N ASN A 241 11.39 -6.71 -8.98
CA ASN A 241 12.57 -6.89 -9.79
C ASN A 241 12.57 -8.26 -10.53
N TYR A 242 12.15 -9.34 -9.87
CA TYR A 242 12.06 -10.67 -10.50
C TYR A 242 10.70 -10.97 -11.16
N ASP A 243 9.75 -10.05 -11.13
CA ASP A 243 8.39 -10.21 -11.71
C ASP A 243 8.40 -10.69 -13.16
N LYS A 244 9.31 -10.14 -13.99
CA LYS A 244 9.42 -10.52 -15.41
C LYS A 244 9.78 -12.00 -15.59
N GLY A 245 10.78 -12.48 -14.87
CA GLY A 245 11.18 -13.88 -14.92
C GLY A 245 10.13 -14.84 -14.39
N LEU A 246 9.44 -14.45 -13.31
CA LEU A 246 8.33 -15.20 -12.73
C LEU A 246 7.15 -15.30 -13.71
N ARG A 247 6.76 -14.21 -14.36
CA ARG A 247 5.70 -14.20 -15.38
C ARG A 247 6.05 -15.04 -16.59
N ALA A 248 7.32 -14.99 -17.02
CA ALA A 248 7.77 -15.83 -18.14
C ALA A 248 7.71 -17.33 -17.79
N ALA A 249 8.13 -17.72 -16.59
CA ALA A 249 8.11 -19.11 -16.15
C ALA A 249 6.69 -19.68 -15.99
N LEU A 250 5.74 -18.85 -15.61
CA LEU A 250 4.36 -19.24 -15.32
C LEU A 250 3.35 -18.81 -16.40
N ALA A 251 3.83 -18.33 -17.55
CA ALA A 251 2.98 -17.91 -18.67
C ALA A 251 2.04 -19.04 -19.11
N GLY A 252 0.74 -18.75 -19.23
CA GLY A 252 -0.27 -19.72 -19.60
C GLY A 252 -0.60 -20.78 -18.54
N LYS A 253 -0.03 -20.66 -17.33
CA LYS A 253 -0.26 -21.59 -16.21
C LYS A 253 -0.99 -20.93 -15.06
N PHE A 254 -0.81 -19.64 -14.86
CA PHE A 254 -1.39 -18.87 -13.75
C PHE A 254 -1.78 -17.46 -14.18
N ASN A 255 -2.80 -16.93 -13.51
CA ASN A 255 -3.06 -15.49 -13.43
C ASN A 255 -2.19 -14.91 -12.30
N LEU A 256 -1.17 -14.14 -12.67
CA LEU A 256 -0.21 -13.61 -11.70
C LEU A 256 -0.56 -12.19 -11.27
N HIS A 257 -0.63 -12.00 -9.97
CA HIS A 257 -0.94 -10.73 -9.34
C HIS A 257 0.13 -10.31 -8.33
N HIS A 258 0.40 -9.03 -8.27
CA HIS A 258 1.23 -8.39 -7.25
C HIS A 258 0.46 -7.21 -6.65
N PRO A 259 0.54 -6.95 -5.34
CA PRO A 259 -0.03 -5.72 -4.79
C PRO A 259 0.45 -4.49 -5.56
N PRO A 260 -0.40 -3.48 -5.81
CA PRO A 260 -0.04 -2.30 -6.63
C PRO A 260 0.94 -1.35 -5.92
N THR A 261 1.75 -1.88 -5.01
CA THR A 261 2.68 -1.14 -4.17
C THR A 261 3.88 -1.99 -3.79
N ASN A 262 4.95 -1.34 -3.37
CA ASN A 262 6.02 -2.00 -2.62
C ASN A 262 5.47 -2.38 -1.23
N CYS A 263 5.47 -3.68 -0.90
CA CYS A 263 4.85 -4.15 0.34
C CYS A 263 5.64 -3.78 1.60
N GLY A 264 6.93 -3.44 1.45
CA GLY A 264 7.76 -2.90 2.53
C GLY A 264 7.99 -3.86 3.70
N PRO A 265 8.03 -3.38 4.95
CA PRO A 265 8.24 -4.21 6.14
C PRO A 265 7.00 -5.01 6.53
N ALA A 266 7.18 -6.06 7.35
CA ALA A 266 6.12 -6.92 7.87
C ALA A 266 5.00 -6.13 8.57
N GLY A 267 5.35 -5.07 9.31
CA GLY A 267 4.35 -4.19 9.93
C GLY A 267 3.47 -3.44 8.93
N ASN A 268 3.99 -3.14 7.72
CA ASN A 268 3.15 -2.63 6.63
C ASN A 268 2.27 -3.76 6.06
N GLY A 269 2.79 -4.98 6.00
CA GLY A 269 2.03 -6.18 5.66
C GLY A 269 0.85 -6.37 6.60
N ALA A 270 1.10 -6.38 7.90
CA ALA A 270 0.06 -6.53 8.93
C ALA A 270 -1.09 -5.51 8.78
N LYS A 271 -0.77 -4.26 8.41
CA LYS A 271 -1.76 -3.19 8.21
C LYS A 271 -2.54 -3.30 6.89
N ASN A 272 -1.92 -3.83 5.84
CA ASN A 272 -2.45 -3.74 4.48
C ASN A 272 -2.82 -5.08 3.85
N ILE A 273 -2.59 -6.20 4.52
CA ILE A 273 -2.82 -7.53 3.97
C ILE A 273 -4.25 -7.71 3.44
N HIS A 274 -5.25 -7.18 4.15
CA HIS A 274 -6.65 -7.26 3.73
C HIS A 274 -6.93 -6.55 2.41
N HIS A 275 -6.22 -5.45 2.14
CA HIS A 275 -6.32 -4.75 0.86
C HIS A 275 -5.67 -5.53 -0.28
N TRP A 276 -4.57 -6.21 0.00
CA TRP A 276 -3.86 -7.00 -1.00
C TRP A 276 -4.58 -8.29 -1.35
N LEU A 277 -5.21 -8.91 -0.35
CA LEU A 277 -6.03 -10.11 -0.56
C LEU A 277 -7.33 -9.81 -1.30
N GLY A 278 -7.85 -8.59 -1.16
CA GLY A 278 -9.11 -8.21 -1.77
C GLY A 278 -10.30 -9.00 -1.21
N ALA A 279 -11.34 -9.13 -2.02
CA ALA A 279 -12.57 -9.85 -1.66
C ALA A 279 -12.51 -11.33 -2.08
N TYR A 280 -11.48 -12.02 -1.62
CA TYR A 280 -11.18 -13.40 -2.04
C TYR A 280 -12.30 -14.42 -1.78
N GLU A 281 -13.25 -14.13 -0.89
CA GLU A 281 -14.42 -14.98 -0.62
C GLU A 281 -15.47 -14.91 -1.73
N GLN A 282 -15.40 -13.92 -2.58
CA GLN A 282 -16.36 -13.72 -3.65
C GLN A 282 -16.06 -14.62 -4.87
N PRO A 283 -17.07 -15.00 -5.65
CA PRO A 283 -16.89 -15.84 -6.81
C PRO A 283 -15.78 -15.35 -7.74
N ARG A 284 -14.92 -16.24 -8.21
CA ARG A 284 -13.77 -15.98 -9.10
C ARG A 284 -12.68 -15.08 -8.49
N ARG A 285 -12.72 -14.78 -7.18
CA ARG A 285 -11.73 -13.90 -6.52
C ARG A 285 -10.84 -14.62 -5.55
N HIS A 286 -11.05 -15.92 -5.31
CA HIS A 286 -10.19 -16.74 -4.45
C HIS A 286 -8.75 -16.78 -4.99
N TRP A 287 -7.83 -17.00 -4.08
CA TRP A 287 -6.44 -17.25 -4.40
C TRP A 287 -6.15 -18.74 -4.31
N ASP A 288 -5.49 -19.32 -5.33
CA ASP A 288 -5.05 -20.72 -5.29
C ASP A 288 -3.68 -20.83 -4.63
N VAL A 289 -2.80 -19.87 -4.87
CA VAL A 289 -1.47 -19.80 -4.28
C VAL A 289 -1.17 -18.37 -3.86
N ILE A 290 -0.46 -18.23 -2.73
CA ILE A 290 0.10 -16.94 -2.30
C ILE A 290 1.54 -17.17 -1.86
N SER A 291 2.48 -16.46 -2.45
CA SER A 291 3.84 -16.34 -1.92
C SER A 291 4.03 -14.99 -1.22
N PHE A 292 4.87 -14.97 -0.19
CA PHE A 292 5.12 -13.74 0.55
C PHE A 292 6.54 -13.68 1.10
N ASN A 293 7.08 -12.45 1.14
CA ASN A 293 8.38 -12.12 1.72
C ASN A 293 8.31 -10.78 2.44
N PHE A 294 8.90 -10.70 3.62
CA PHE A 294 9.13 -9.47 4.36
C PHE A 294 10.53 -9.56 4.98
N GLY A 295 11.52 -8.92 4.39
CA GLY A 295 12.90 -9.05 4.84
C GLY A 295 13.67 -7.74 4.83
N HIS A 296 14.13 -7.29 3.66
CA HIS A 296 15.04 -6.14 3.54
C HIS A 296 14.58 -4.87 4.27
N TRP A 297 13.28 -4.61 4.31
CA TRP A 297 12.70 -3.46 4.99
C TRP A 297 12.57 -3.64 6.51
N ASN A 298 12.84 -4.84 7.02
CA ASN A 298 12.84 -5.16 8.45
C ASN A 298 14.22 -5.04 9.09
N ALA A 299 15.25 -4.66 8.33
CA ALA A 299 16.52 -4.24 8.92
C ALA A 299 16.28 -3.07 9.87
N GLY A 300 16.74 -3.18 11.12
CA GLY A 300 16.41 -2.24 12.20
C GLY A 300 15.19 -2.60 13.03
N SER A 301 14.50 -3.72 12.74
CA SER A 301 13.44 -4.25 13.60
C SER A 301 14.02 -5.09 14.75
N ASP A 302 13.28 -5.19 15.85
CA ASP A 302 13.48 -6.21 16.88
C ASP A 302 12.73 -7.50 16.51
N LYS A 303 13.17 -8.62 17.11
CA LYS A 303 12.64 -9.95 16.85
C LYS A 303 11.14 -10.06 17.14
N ALA A 304 10.72 -9.55 18.30
CA ALA A 304 9.34 -9.73 18.78
C ALA A 304 8.35 -9.00 17.86
N SER A 305 8.63 -7.75 17.49
CA SER A 305 7.80 -6.98 16.56
C SER A 305 7.76 -7.62 15.17
N TYR A 306 8.91 -8.05 14.65
CA TYR A 306 8.98 -8.71 13.36
C TYR A 306 8.16 -10.00 13.31
N GLN A 307 8.32 -10.87 14.31
CA GLN A 307 7.61 -12.14 14.39
C GLN A 307 6.10 -11.94 14.59
N ARG A 308 5.71 -11.02 15.47
CA ARG A 308 4.29 -10.65 15.67
C ARG A 308 3.64 -10.20 14.35
N ASP A 309 4.31 -9.32 13.62
CA ASP A 309 3.77 -8.78 12.38
C ASP A 309 3.66 -9.86 11.29
N LEU A 310 4.62 -10.82 11.23
CA LEU A 310 4.52 -11.99 10.36
C LEU A 310 3.33 -12.89 10.73
N GLU A 311 3.10 -13.13 12.03
CA GLU A 311 1.94 -13.94 12.50
C GLU A 311 0.61 -13.30 12.08
N ILE A 312 0.47 -11.98 12.19
CA ILE A 312 -0.73 -11.26 11.73
C ILE A 312 -0.94 -11.48 10.23
N VAL A 313 0.12 -11.36 9.43
CA VAL A 313 0.06 -11.62 7.98
C VAL A 313 -0.35 -13.06 7.72
N ILE A 314 0.32 -14.04 8.33
CA ILE A 314 0.04 -15.47 8.14
C ILE A 314 -1.40 -15.81 8.52
N ALA A 315 -1.89 -15.29 9.63
CA ALA A 315 -3.27 -15.51 10.06
C ALA A 315 -4.29 -15.01 9.03
N ALA A 316 -4.01 -13.88 8.38
CA ALA A 316 -4.85 -13.37 7.30
C ALA A 316 -4.74 -14.22 6.02
N LEU A 317 -3.52 -14.63 5.64
CA LEU A 317 -3.28 -15.50 4.48
C LEU A 317 -3.99 -16.85 4.60
N LYS A 318 -3.94 -17.47 5.77
CA LYS A 318 -4.62 -18.76 6.05
C LYS A 318 -6.13 -18.70 5.83
N LYS A 319 -6.75 -17.56 6.10
CA LYS A 319 -8.21 -17.38 5.87
C LYS A 319 -8.59 -17.53 4.39
N THR A 320 -7.66 -17.28 3.47
CA THR A 320 -7.90 -17.45 2.03
C THR A 320 -7.99 -18.89 1.59
N LYS A 321 -7.47 -19.84 2.39
CA LYS A 321 -7.31 -21.27 2.05
C LYS A 321 -6.37 -21.52 0.86
N ALA A 322 -5.62 -20.51 0.41
CA ALA A 322 -4.60 -20.66 -0.61
C ALA A 322 -3.42 -21.52 -0.12
N LYS A 323 -2.73 -22.19 -1.02
CA LYS A 323 -1.42 -22.78 -0.73
C LYS A 323 -0.42 -21.65 -0.50
N LEU A 324 0.34 -21.69 0.61
CA LEU A 324 1.24 -20.62 1.00
C LEU A 324 2.70 -20.97 0.76
N ILE A 325 3.47 -19.98 0.30
CA ILE A 325 4.91 -20.09 0.08
C ILE A 325 5.60 -18.91 0.80
N TRP A 326 6.46 -19.21 1.76
CA TRP A 326 7.40 -18.23 2.28
C TRP A 326 8.63 -18.17 1.37
N VAL A 327 9.02 -16.98 0.94
CA VAL A 327 10.22 -16.75 0.16
C VAL A 327 11.30 -16.16 1.07
N THR A 328 12.46 -16.81 1.21
CA THR A 328 13.52 -16.30 2.07
C THR A 328 14.10 -15.00 1.50
N THR A 329 14.61 -14.14 2.37
CA THR A 329 15.16 -12.85 1.97
C THR A 329 16.55 -13.04 1.37
N CYS A 330 16.72 -12.57 0.14
CA CYS A 330 17.96 -12.65 -0.61
C CYS A 330 19.12 -11.90 0.06
N PRO A 331 20.37 -12.28 -0.20
CA PRO A 331 21.54 -11.51 0.18
C PRO A 331 21.59 -10.16 -0.55
N VAL A 332 22.46 -9.27 -0.09
CA VAL A 332 22.74 -7.95 -0.68
C VAL A 332 24.20 -7.87 -1.18
N PRO A 333 24.55 -6.94 -2.07
CA PRO A 333 25.88 -6.91 -2.71
C PRO A 333 27.07 -6.58 -1.78
N ASN A 334 26.82 -6.36 -0.49
CA ASN A 334 27.85 -6.08 0.51
C ASN A 334 28.56 -7.34 1.04
N GLY A 335 28.33 -8.49 0.42
CA GLY A 335 28.94 -9.76 0.83
C GLY A 335 28.23 -10.44 1.99
N PHE A 336 28.71 -11.65 2.32
CA PHE A 336 28.22 -12.45 3.45
C PHE A 336 28.94 -12.12 4.76
N GLU A 337 29.38 -10.88 4.92
CA GLU A 337 30.01 -10.39 6.13
C GLU A 337 29.14 -10.68 7.36
N PRO A 338 29.75 -11.11 8.47
CA PRO A 338 29.03 -11.30 9.71
C PRO A 338 28.32 -10.01 10.13
N SER A 339 27.09 -10.14 10.55
CA SER A 339 26.38 -9.02 11.13
C SER A 339 26.99 -8.60 12.47
N GLY A 340 26.98 -7.30 12.76
CA GLY A 340 27.17 -6.80 14.12
C GLY A 340 26.14 -7.33 15.12
N PRO A 341 26.32 -7.08 16.42
CA PRO A 341 25.35 -7.45 17.45
C PRO A 341 24.02 -6.66 17.27
N LEU A 342 22.98 -7.14 17.94
CA LEU A 342 21.77 -6.35 18.13
C LEU A 342 22.13 -5.07 18.95
N ASP A 343 21.37 -4.01 18.73
CA ASP A 343 21.50 -2.80 19.55
C ASP A 343 20.95 -3.02 20.98
N ALA A 344 21.06 -2.01 21.84
CA ALA A 344 20.58 -2.08 23.22
C ALA A 344 19.07 -2.33 23.35
N ASN A 345 18.30 -2.11 22.28
CA ASN A 345 16.88 -2.37 22.20
C ASN A 345 16.56 -3.70 21.47
N GLY A 346 17.55 -4.55 21.24
CA GLY A 346 17.40 -5.82 20.53
C GLY A 346 17.13 -5.70 19.03
N LYS A 347 17.40 -4.54 18.41
CA LYS A 347 17.16 -4.33 16.99
C LYS A 347 18.33 -4.80 16.14
N ALA A 348 18.00 -5.44 15.03
CA ALA A 348 18.97 -5.85 14.04
C ALA A 348 19.66 -4.62 13.40
N PRO A 349 20.96 -4.72 13.09
CA PRO A 349 21.69 -3.66 12.41
C PRO A 349 21.08 -3.34 11.03
N ARG A 350 21.66 -2.32 10.39
CA ARG A 350 21.23 -1.93 9.03
C ARG A 350 21.45 -3.06 8.02
N ARG A 351 20.70 -2.98 6.94
CA ARG A 351 20.63 -3.96 5.84
C ARG A 351 22.02 -4.40 5.32
N THR A 352 22.37 -5.65 5.58
CA THR A 352 23.51 -6.36 5.02
C THR A 352 23.15 -7.83 4.82
N SER A 353 23.92 -8.58 4.06
CA SER A 353 23.73 -10.03 3.92
C SER A 353 23.86 -10.73 5.28
N GLY A 354 24.83 -10.33 6.11
CA GLY A 354 25.00 -10.89 7.46
C GLY A 354 23.78 -10.66 8.35
N VAL A 355 23.08 -9.53 8.23
CA VAL A 355 21.83 -9.27 8.99
C VAL A 355 20.72 -10.23 8.55
N MET A 356 20.57 -10.48 7.25
CA MET A 356 19.58 -11.42 6.73
C MET A 356 19.89 -12.84 7.23
N GLN A 357 21.15 -13.26 7.14
CA GLN A 357 21.59 -14.58 7.55
C GLN A 357 21.51 -14.83 9.05
N LYS A 358 21.93 -13.85 9.87
CA LYS A 358 22.05 -14.03 11.33
C LYS A 358 20.73 -13.77 12.07
N TYR A 359 19.90 -12.89 11.56
CA TYR A 359 18.71 -12.43 12.28
C TYR A 359 17.43 -12.64 11.49
N LEU A 360 17.22 -11.95 10.36
CA LEU A 360 15.89 -11.89 9.76
C LEU A 360 15.41 -13.21 9.18
N ASN A 361 16.24 -13.93 8.43
CA ASN A 361 15.87 -15.27 7.93
C ASN A 361 15.68 -16.30 9.07
N PRO A 362 16.57 -16.38 10.08
CA PRO A 362 16.33 -17.23 11.25
C PRO A 362 15.08 -16.86 12.05
N TRP A 363 14.82 -15.56 12.28
CA TRP A 363 13.61 -15.14 12.99
C TRP A 363 12.34 -15.49 12.21
N ALA A 364 12.37 -15.35 10.88
CA ALA A 364 11.27 -15.81 10.04
C ALA A 364 11.14 -17.34 10.05
N ALA A 365 12.25 -18.08 10.02
CA ALA A 365 12.24 -19.55 10.07
C ALA A 365 11.60 -20.08 11.36
N GLU A 366 11.82 -19.42 12.51
CA GLU A 366 11.14 -19.76 13.75
C GLU A 366 9.61 -19.55 13.66
N VAL A 367 9.16 -18.53 12.93
CA VAL A 367 7.73 -18.33 12.65
C VAL A 367 7.23 -19.45 11.75
N MET A 368 7.91 -19.70 10.62
CA MET A 368 7.49 -20.72 9.66
C MET A 368 7.48 -22.13 10.26
N ALA A 369 8.37 -22.44 11.23
CA ALA A 369 8.36 -23.70 11.94
C ALA A 369 7.06 -23.97 12.73
N ARG A 370 6.31 -22.92 13.08
CA ARG A 370 4.98 -23.03 13.69
C ARG A 370 3.87 -23.25 12.65
N HIS A 371 4.19 -23.16 11.38
CA HIS A 371 3.28 -23.25 10.26
C HIS A 371 3.81 -24.21 9.19
N PRO A 372 3.92 -25.52 9.49
CA PRO A 372 4.59 -26.51 8.64
C PRO A 372 3.89 -26.71 7.27
N GLU A 373 2.66 -26.24 7.13
CA GLU A 373 1.92 -26.23 5.86
C GLU A 373 2.41 -25.16 4.89
N ILE A 374 3.24 -24.20 5.34
CA ILE A 374 3.82 -23.17 4.47
C ILE A 374 5.08 -23.72 3.81
N SER A 375 5.07 -23.81 2.48
CA SER A 375 6.26 -24.22 1.72
C SER A 375 7.34 -23.14 1.76
N ILE A 376 8.60 -23.53 1.77
CA ILE A 376 9.74 -22.62 1.82
C ILE A 376 10.44 -22.57 0.47
N CYS A 377 10.43 -21.42 -0.20
CA CYS A 377 11.24 -21.15 -1.38
C CYS A 377 12.52 -20.42 -0.95
N ASP A 378 13.64 -21.16 -0.90
CA ASP A 378 14.89 -20.62 -0.37
C ASP A 378 15.71 -19.87 -1.44
N GLN A 379 15.26 -18.64 -1.74
CA GLN A 379 16.01 -17.75 -2.64
C GLN A 379 17.35 -17.30 -2.06
N TRP A 380 17.50 -17.28 -0.73
CA TRP A 380 18.80 -16.99 -0.11
C TRP A 380 19.83 -18.01 -0.54
N GLN A 381 19.54 -19.30 -0.35
CA GLN A 381 20.47 -20.36 -0.69
C GLN A 381 20.68 -20.47 -2.21
N PHE A 382 19.62 -20.26 -3.00
CA PHE A 382 19.72 -20.23 -4.44
C PHE A 382 20.72 -19.18 -4.94
N VAL A 383 20.68 -17.95 -4.43
CA VAL A 383 21.64 -16.90 -4.80
C VAL A 383 23.04 -17.29 -4.34
N LYS A 384 23.18 -17.78 -3.11
CA LYS A 384 24.46 -18.19 -2.54
C LYS A 384 25.15 -19.27 -3.37
N ASP A 385 24.41 -20.26 -3.86
CA ASP A 385 24.97 -21.40 -4.62
C ASP A 385 25.31 -21.02 -6.07
N ASN A 386 24.61 -20.03 -6.65
CA ASN A 386 24.74 -19.72 -8.07
C ASN A 386 25.56 -18.47 -8.40
N GLN A 387 25.87 -17.65 -7.41
CA GLN A 387 26.61 -16.39 -7.66
C GLN A 387 28.11 -16.57 -8.01
N GLY A 388 28.64 -17.77 -7.94
CA GLY A 388 30.00 -18.09 -8.34
C GLY A 388 31.11 -17.40 -7.54
N GLY A 389 30.83 -16.87 -6.35
CA GLY A 389 31.76 -16.07 -5.55
C GLY A 389 31.97 -14.64 -6.04
N LEU A 390 31.35 -14.24 -7.15
CA LEU A 390 31.38 -12.87 -7.70
C LEU A 390 30.11 -12.13 -7.35
N PHE A 391 30.04 -11.65 -6.15
CA PHE A 391 28.87 -10.97 -5.60
C PHE A 391 28.31 -9.86 -6.47
N THR A 392 29.17 -9.12 -7.16
CA THR A 392 28.77 -7.94 -7.93
C THR A 392 27.98 -8.28 -9.18
N ASP A 393 28.13 -9.45 -9.75
CA ASP A 393 27.54 -9.79 -11.05
C ASP A 393 26.04 -10.12 -10.97
N TRP A 394 25.56 -10.45 -9.76
CA TRP A 394 24.15 -10.75 -9.53
C TRP A 394 23.29 -9.48 -9.34
N TRP A 395 23.90 -8.37 -8.97
CA TRP A 395 23.19 -7.13 -8.66
C TRP A 395 23.40 -6.03 -9.68
N ALA A 396 22.47 -5.12 -9.77
CA ALA A 396 22.58 -3.90 -10.54
C ALA A 396 23.54 -2.91 -9.83
N GLY A 397 24.84 -3.17 -9.91
CA GLY A 397 25.88 -2.42 -9.23
C GLY A 397 25.81 -2.56 -7.70
N LYS A 398 26.01 -1.48 -6.95
CA LYS A 398 25.93 -1.47 -5.47
C LYS A 398 24.52 -1.43 -4.90
N ASN A 399 23.52 -1.64 -5.72
CA ASN A 399 22.11 -1.65 -5.34
C ASN A 399 21.69 -3.03 -4.82
N VAL A 400 20.65 -3.10 -3.99
CA VAL A 400 20.06 -4.36 -3.51
C VAL A 400 19.30 -5.12 -4.60
N HIS A 401 18.99 -4.46 -5.72
CA HIS A 401 18.27 -5.07 -6.85
C HIS A 401 19.20 -5.87 -7.74
N PHE A 402 18.70 -6.98 -8.22
CA PHE A 402 19.43 -7.87 -9.12
C PHE A 402 19.54 -7.32 -10.55
N GLY A 403 20.54 -7.73 -11.29
CA GLY A 403 20.66 -7.47 -12.73
C GLY A 403 19.54 -8.19 -13.51
N GLY A 404 19.33 -7.81 -14.79
CA GLY A 404 18.22 -8.32 -15.58
C GLY A 404 18.11 -9.85 -15.62
N GLU A 405 19.18 -10.54 -16.01
CA GLU A 405 19.21 -12.01 -16.13
C GLU A 405 19.13 -12.72 -14.78
N THR A 406 19.82 -12.20 -13.77
CA THR A 406 19.80 -12.77 -12.41
C THR A 406 18.48 -12.51 -11.71
N ALA A 407 17.82 -11.38 -11.96
CA ALA A 407 16.45 -11.13 -11.53
C ALA A 407 15.48 -12.13 -12.19
N ASP A 408 15.61 -12.35 -13.51
CA ASP A 408 14.79 -13.33 -14.24
C ASP A 408 15.03 -14.77 -13.70
N ALA A 409 16.28 -15.12 -13.34
CA ALA A 409 16.62 -16.41 -12.72
C ALA A 409 15.93 -16.60 -11.35
N LEU A 410 15.88 -15.56 -10.50
CA LEU A 410 15.15 -15.60 -9.24
C LEU A 410 13.65 -15.84 -9.46
N GLY A 411 13.06 -15.16 -10.42
CA GLY A 411 11.67 -15.34 -10.78
C GLY A 411 11.37 -16.75 -11.30
N LYS A 412 12.24 -17.28 -12.15
CA LYS A 412 12.16 -18.65 -12.65
C LYS A 412 12.27 -19.67 -11.51
N PHE A 413 13.22 -19.50 -10.59
CA PHE A 413 13.38 -20.38 -9.43
C PHE A 413 12.12 -20.46 -8.55
N LEU A 414 11.47 -19.32 -8.27
CA LEU A 414 10.20 -19.29 -7.56
C LEU A 414 9.08 -19.97 -8.37
N GLY A 415 9.02 -19.73 -9.69
CA GLY A 415 8.04 -20.38 -10.57
C GLY A 415 8.18 -21.90 -10.59
N GLU A 416 9.40 -22.43 -10.69
CA GLU A 416 9.68 -23.85 -10.62
C GLU A 416 9.34 -24.47 -9.25
N HIS A 417 9.59 -23.71 -8.16
CA HIS A 417 9.19 -24.13 -6.82
C HIS A 417 7.69 -24.30 -6.72
N LEU A 418 6.94 -23.31 -7.22
CA LEU A 418 5.47 -23.34 -7.23
C LEU A 418 4.95 -24.52 -8.05
N GLU A 419 5.50 -24.78 -9.24
CA GLU A 419 5.09 -25.91 -10.07
C GLU A 419 5.32 -27.27 -9.38
N ARG A 420 6.43 -27.41 -8.66
CA ARG A 420 6.68 -28.65 -7.89
C ARG A 420 5.67 -28.82 -6.77
N MET A 421 5.35 -27.76 -6.03
CA MET A 421 4.40 -27.80 -4.92
C MET A 421 2.96 -28.17 -5.37
N ILE A 422 2.56 -27.77 -6.58
CA ILE A 422 1.20 -28.05 -7.08
C ILE A 422 1.07 -29.49 -7.59
N LYS A 423 2.17 -30.09 -8.06
CA LYS A 423 2.18 -31.48 -8.55
C LYS A 423 2.18 -32.53 -7.41
N GLN A 424 2.46 -32.09 -6.19
CA GLN A 424 2.33 -32.89 -4.96
C GLN A 424 0.92 -32.78 -4.37
#